data_8fad1c4a7888c2cfb271e200ebc7af01
#
_entry.id   8fad1c4a7888c2cfb271e200ebc7af01
#
_cell.length_a   1.000
_cell.length_b   1.000
_cell.length_c   1.000
_cell.angle_alpha   90.00
_cell.angle_beta   90.00
_cell.angle_gamma   90.00
#
_symmetry.space_group_name_H-M   'P 1'
#
loop_
_entity.id
_entity.type
_entity.pdbx_description
1 polymer ?
#
loop_
_entity_poly.entity_id
_entity_poly.type
_entity_poly.pdbx_seq_one_letter_code
_entity_poly.pdbx_strand_id
1 'polypeptide(L)'
;MKKETQKKYLATTLRTALAVVLIAGMFMVVGCAPANDSSNGTTDEAGGTNTSLPINVVSREDGSGTRSAFVELFEVQTEGPDGKKVDATTLDAVITNSTSVTLTTVAGDPAAIGYISLGSLNDTVKALDIDGAAATTANVKSGAYAIQRDFNIATMPGISDAAQDFINFIMSKEGQKVIEDNHYIAANENAAPFKTNNASGKVVVGGSSSVSPVMEKLVEAYKTANPNVTIEIQTSDSSVGMSSTIEGVLEIGMASRALKDSELSKGLVPIKIAIDGLAVIVNNDNQVSSMSKEQVQGIFLGEIKNWVDITA
;
A
#
# COMPACT_ATOMS: atom_id res chain seq x y z
N MET A 1 40.60 -8.64 -37.17
CA MET A 1 40.47 -9.83 -36.32
C MET A 1 39.31 -9.72 -35.28
N LYS A 2 38.19 -9.07 -35.57
CA LYS A 2 37.03 -8.96 -34.66
C LYS A 2 35.66 -9.33 -35.28
N LYS A 3 35.62 -9.82 -36.52
CA LYS A 3 34.39 -10.20 -37.22
C LYS A 3 34.18 -11.71 -37.42
N GLU A 4 35.15 -12.54 -37.09
CA GLU A 4 35.01 -14.00 -37.24
C GLU A 4 34.56 -14.73 -35.98
N THR A 5 34.66 -14.12 -34.81
CA THR A 5 34.27 -14.74 -33.52
C THR A 5 32.77 -14.69 -33.26
N GLN A 6 32.05 -13.77 -33.90
CA GLN A 6 30.57 -13.67 -33.71
C GLN A 6 29.77 -14.65 -34.58
N LYS A 7 30.35 -15.20 -35.66
CA LYS A 7 29.64 -16.19 -36.52
C LYS A 7 29.62 -17.61 -35.96
N LYS A 8 30.48 -17.94 -35.01
CA LYS A 8 30.55 -19.28 -34.41
C LYS A 8 29.60 -19.49 -33.24
N TYR A 9 29.09 -18.43 -32.61
CA TYR A 9 28.10 -18.54 -31.48
C TYR A 9 26.65 -18.66 -31.94
N LEU A 10 26.33 -18.31 -33.20
CA LEU A 10 24.96 -18.38 -33.70
C LEU A 10 24.57 -19.73 -34.35
N ALA A 11 25.51 -20.64 -34.51
CA ALA A 11 25.28 -21.92 -35.17
C ALA A 11 25.09 -23.11 -34.23
N THR A 12 25.22 -22.91 -32.88
CA THR A 12 25.18 -24.01 -31.91
C THR A 12 23.87 -24.07 -31.12
N THR A 13 22.97 -23.09 -31.26
CA THR A 13 21.69 -23.02 -30.52
C THR A 13 20.47 -23.46 -31.33
N LEU A 14 20.64 -24.05 -32.53
CA LEU A 14 19.50 -24.44 -33.38
C LEU A 14 19.41 -25.94 -33.65
N ARG A 15 19.98 -26.80 -32.79
CA ARG A 15 19.97 -28.27 -32.99
C ARG A 15 19.49 -29.14 -31.82
N THR A 16 18.80 -28.55 -30.80
CA THR A 16 18.21 -29.34 -29.71
C THR A 16 16.76 -29.00 -29.45
N ALA A 17 15.94 -29.03 -30.51
CA ALA A 17 14.51 -28.92 -30.36
C ALA A 17 13.84 -29.79 -31.43
N LEU A 18 14.01 -31.12 -31.37
CA LEU A 18 13.13 -32.11 -32.08
C LEU A 18 13.44 -33.53 -31.61
N ALA A 19 12.85 -33.99 -30.52
CA ALA A 19 12.59 -35.41 -30.24
C ALA A 19 11.95 -35.54 -28.85
N VAL A 20 10.65 -35.47 -28.72
CA VAL A 20 9.82 -36.31 -27.84
C VAL A 20 8.38 -36.13 -28.28
N VAL A 21 7.93 -37.03 -29.17
CA VAL A 21 6.53 -37.33 -29.42
C VAL A 21 6.42 -38.85 -29.51
N LEU A 22 5.38 -39.40 -28.91
CA LEU A 22 4.86 -40.77 -28.99
C LEU A 22 5.40 -41.77 -27.93
N ILE A 23 4.63 -41.95 -26.86
CA ILE A 23 4.18 -43.27 -26.40
C ILE A 23 2.73 -43.11 -25.92
N ALA A 24 1.79 -43.50 -26.80
CA ALA A 24 0.43 -43.85 -26.46
C ALA A 24 0.44 -45.37 -26.14
N GLY A 25 -0.01 -45.72 -24.93
CA GLY A 25 -0.12 -47.10 -24.47
C GLY A 25 -1.40 -47.28 -23.69
N MET A 26 -2.38 -47.72 -24.35
CA MET A 26 -3.55 -48.55 -24.12
C MET A 26 -3.44 -49.43 -22.86
N PHE A 27 -4.36 -49.31 -21.89
CA PHE A 27 -4.74 -50.44 -21.04
C PHE A 27 -6.25 -50.51 -20.88
N MET A 28 -6.71 -51.76 -21.12
CA MET A 28 -8.08 -52.18 -21.22
C MET A 28 -8.81 -52.28 -19.88
N VAL A 29 -10.08 -52.05 -20.02
CA VAL A 29 -11.21 -52.38 -19.15
C VAL A 29 -11.23 -53.85 -18.73
N VAL A 30 -11.41 -54.12 -17.44
CA VAL A 30 -12.10 -55.33 -16.95
C VAL A 30 -13.11 -54.88 -15.90
N GLY A 31 -14.38 -55.05 -16.24
CA GLY A 31 -15.49 -54.82 -15.33
C GLY A 31 -15.78 -56.02 -14.46
N CYS A 32 -16.38 -55.79 -13.32
CA CYS A 32 -17.43 -56.61 -12.68
C CYS A 32 -18.14 -55.80 -11.61
N ALA A 33 -19.45 -55.66 -11.73
CA ALA A 33 -20.41 -55.25 -10.72
C ALA A 33 -21.05 -56.51 -10.09
N PRO A 34 -21.99 -56.40 -9.10
CA PRO A 34 -22.42 -55.34 -8.22
C PRO A 34 -22.52 -55.80 -6.74
N ALA A 35 -22.58 -54.90 -5.81
CA ALA A 35 -23.32 -55.08 -4.56
C ALA A 35 -23.84 -53.73 -4.03
N ASN A 36 -25.16 -53.70 -3.90
CA ASN A 36 -25.92 -52.66 -3.23
C ASN A 36 -25.41 -52.40 -1.81
N ASP A 37 -25.21 -51.15 -1.43
CA ASP A 37 -25.72 -50.74 -0.13
C ASP A 37 -26.03 -49.23 -0.13
N SER A 38 -27.18 -48.91 0.43
CA SER A 38 -27.78 -47.58 0.51
C SER A 38 -27.12 -46.78 1.64
N SER A 39 -26.55 -45.62 1.33
CA SER A 39 -26.47 -44.57 2.32
C SER A 39 -26.38 -43.20 1.65
N ASN A 40 -27.46 -42.50 1.78
CA ASN A 40 -27.61 -41.06 1.99
C ASN A 40 -26.71 -40.11 1.19
N GLY A 41 -27.30 -39.59 0.09
CA GLY A 41 -26.73 -38.44 -0.62
C GLY A 41 -26.75 -37.21 0.23
N THR A 42 -25.56 -36.76 0.61
CA THR A 42 -25.32 -35.37 0.92
C THR A 42 -24.89 -34.71 -0.38
N THR A 43 -25.78 -33.88 -0.88
CA THR A 43 -25.45 -32.90 -1.91
C THR A 43 -24.41 -31.97 -1.33
N ASP A 44 -23.16 -32.09 -1.77
CA ASP A 44 -22.16 -31.07 -1.58
C ASP A 44 -22.62 -29.83 -2.37
N GLU A 45 -23.28 -28.93 -1.68
CA GLU A 45 -23.38 -27.55 -2.15
C GLU A 45 -21.98 -26.98 -2.18
N ALA A 46 -21.48 -26.68 -3.37
CA ALA A 46 -20.26 -25.92 -3.60
C ALA A 46 -20.49 -24.44 -3.22
N GLY A 47 -20.63 -24.20 -1.92
CA GLY A 47 -20.53 -22.90 -1.27
C GLY A 47 -19.28 -22.94 -0.41
N GLY A 48 -18.12 -22.70 -1.02
CA GLY A 48 -16.84 -22.68 -0.33
C GLY A 48 -16.82 -21.56 0.71
N THR A 49 -17.07 -21.91 1.96
CA THR A 49 -16.90 -20.99 3.08
C THR A 49 -15.42 -20.90 3.44
N ASN A 50 -14.82 -19.73 3.25
CA ASN A 50 -13.45 -19.39 3.72
C ASN A 50 -13.30 -19.51 5.25
N THR A 51 -14.32 -19.98 5.96
CA THR A 51 -14.41 -20.01 7.42
C THR A 51 -13.41 -20.92 8.12
N SER A 52 -12.80 -21.89 7.40
CA SER A 52 -11.80 -22.81 7.98
C SER A 52 -10.34 -22.42 7.65
N LEU A 53 -10.11 -21.36 6.89
CA LEU A 53 -8.75 -20.95 6.50
C LEU A 53 -8.05 -20.21 7.65
N PRO A 54 -6.73 -20.43 7.85
CA PRO A 54 -5.94 -19.56 8.71
C PRO A 54 -5.87 -18.15 8.13
N ILE A 55 -5.75 -17.15 8.99
CA ILE A 55 -5.58 -15.76 8.55
C ILE A 55 -4.12 -15.52 8.17
N ASN A 56 -3.85 -15.10 6.94
CA ASN A 56 -2.54 -14.68 6.48
C ASN A 56 -2.39 -13.17 6.63
N VAL A 57 -1.67 -12.75 7.65
CA VAL A 57 -1.44 -11.32 7.94
C VAL A 57 -0.43 -10.76 6.97
N VAL A 58 -0.78 -9.67 6.29
CA VAL A 58 0.11 -8.92 5.40
C VAL A 58 0.38 -7.55 6.01
N SER A 59 1.63 -7.29 6.34
CA SER A 59 2.08 -6.03 6.93
C SER A 59 3.10 -5.33 6.03
N ARG A 60 3.53 -4.17 6.46
CA ARG A 60 4.52 -3.34 5.76
C ARG A 60 5.87 -3.40 6.46
N GLU A 61 6.88 -2.97 5.75
CA GLU A 61 8.26 -2.81 6.22
C GLU A 61 8.38 -1.81 7.39
N ASP A 62 9.43 -1.91 8.19
CA ASP A 62 9.61 -1.10 9.41
C ASP A 62 9.70 0.42 9.16
N GLY A 63 10.24 0.83 8.00
CA GLY A 63 10.31 2.24 7.59
C GLY A 63 8.98 2.84 7.15
N SER A 64 7.95 2.01 6.94
CA SER A 64 6.65 2.42 6.42
C SER A 64 5.90 3.33 7.39
N GLY A 65 5.54 4.52 6.90
CA GLY A 65 4.62 5.41 7.64
C GLY A 65 3.22 4.82 7.75
N THR A 66 2.80 3.96 6.80
CA THR A 66 1.52 3.27 6.85
C THR A 66 1.49 2.25 7.98
N ARG A 67 2.58 1.46 8.15
CA ARG A 67 2.72 0.56 9.28
C ARG A 67 2.70 1.32 10.61
N SER A 68 3.49 2.40 10.71
CA SER A 68 3.53 3.21 11.93
C SER A 68 2.14 3.74 12.31
N ALA A 69 1.39 4.29 11.34
CA ALA A 69 0.03 4.79 11.58
C ALA A 69 -0.94 3.66 11.93
N PHE A 70 -0.88 2.51 11.24
CA PHE A 70 -1.71 1.35 11.52
C PHE A 70 -1.50 0.83 12.94
N VAL A 71 -0.24 0.61 13.31
CA VAL A 71 0.16 0.11 14.64
C VAL A 71 -0.30 1.04 15.75
N GLU A 72 -0.26 2.35 15.54
CA GLU A 72 -0.76 3.34 16.49
C GLU A 72 -2.29 3.34 16.55
N LEU A 73 -2.97 3.43 15.40
CA LEU A 73 -4.43 3.57 15.32
C LEU A 73 -5.17 2.32 15.81
N PHE A 74 -4.64 1.13 15.51
CA PHE A 74 -5.21 -0.15 15.96
C PHE A 74 -4.59 -0.67 17.25
N GLU A 75 -3.66 0.09 17.86
CA GLU A 75 -3.00 -0.28 19.12
C GLU A 75 -2.29 -1.65 19.05
N VAL A 76 -1.76 -2.01 17.88
CA VAL A 76 -0.96 -3.23 17.67
C VAL A 76 0.42 -3.05 18.31
N GLN A 77 0.44 -2.84 19.62
CA GLN A 77 1.60 -2.41 20.39
C GLN A 77 1.68 -3.17 21.72
N THR A 78 2.90 -3.35 22.19
CA THR A 78 3.17 -3.82 23.55
C THR A 78 4.09 -2.85 24.26
N GLU A 79 4.18 -2.97 25.58
CA GLU A 79 5.11 -2.17 26.38
C GLU A 79 6.51 -2.78 26.31
N GLY A 80 7.48 -1.98 25.86
CA GLY A 80 8.89 -2.37 25.82
C GLY A 80 9.57 -2.24 27.19
N PRO A 81 10.82 -2.71 27.32
CA PRO A 81 11.58 -2.68 28.57
C PRO A 81 11.79 -1.27 29.17
N ASP A 82 11.70 -0.22 28.35
CA ASP A 82 11.84 1.18 28.73
C ASP A 82 10.49 1.88 28.99
N GLY A 83 9.39 1.10 29.03
CA GLY A 83 8.04 1.62 29.22
C GLY A 83 7.44 2.30 27.99
N LYS A 84 8.12 2.25 26.84
CA LYS A 84 7.60 2.78 25.60
C LYS A 84 6.78 1.75 24.84
N LYS A 85 5.76 2.21 24.14
CA LYS A 85 5.01 1.37 23.21
C LYS A 85 5.88 1.01 22.02
N VAL A 86 5.93 -0.29 21.69
CA VAL A 86 6.65 -0.86 20.54
C VAL A 86 5.70 -1.64 19.67
N ASP A 87 5.97 -1.68 18.38
CA ASP A 87 5.22 -2.46 17.40
C ASP A 87 5.26 -3.95 17.78
N ALA A 88 4.09 -4.55 17.90
CA ALA A 88 3.88 -5.94 18.26
C ALA A 88 3.21 -6.76 17.15
N THR A 89 3.30 -6.28 15.90
CA THR A 89 2.81 -7.03 14.73
C THR A 89 3.37 -8.45 14.76
N THR A 90 2.51 -9.45 14.58
CA THR A 90 2.91 -10.86 14.61
C THR A 90 4.11 -11.13 13.69
N LEU A 91 5.02 -11.96 14.16
CA LEU A 91 6.21 -12.36 13.39
C LEU A 91 5.87 -13.26 12.19
N ASP A 92 4.67 -13.84 12.17
CA ASP A 92 4.16 -14.65 11.07
C ASP A 92 3.66 -13.79 9.89
N ALA A 93 3.63 -12.45 10.03
CA ALA A 93 3.17 -11.56 8.98
C ALA A 93 4.09 -11.57 7.76
N VAL A 94 3.47 -11.63 6.58
CA VAL A 94 4.14 -11.39 5.30
C VAL A 94 4.47 -9.91 5.19
N ILE A 95 5.75 -9.57 5.07
CA ILE A 95 6.19 -8.18 4.99
C ILE A 95 6.31 -7.72 3.53
N THR A 96 5.62 -6.65 3.21
CA THR A 96 5.63 -6.02 1.88
C THR A 96 6.32 -4.65 1.95
N ASN A 97 6.94 -4.23 0.86
CA ASN A 97 7.77 -3.01 0.79
C ASN A 97 7.10 -1.83 0.05
N SER A 98 5.85 -1.95 -0.35
CA SER A 98 5.11 -0.86 -0.99
C SER A 98 3.59 -1.11 -0.95
N THR A 99 2.80 -0.05 -1.16
CA THR A 99 1.34 -0.14 -1.25
C THR A 99 0.88 -1.08 -2.38
N SER A 100 1.52 -1.01 -3.55
CA SER A 100 1.17 -1.86 -4.70
C SER A 100 1.47 -3.34 -4.45
N VAL A 101 2.57 -3.67 -3.77
CA VAL A 101 2.90 -5.05 -3.39
C VAL A 101 1.89 -5.57 -2.37
N THR A 102 1.47 -4.75 -1.38
CA THR A 102 0.42 -5.13 -0.43
C THR A 102 -0.89 -5.47 -1.16
N LEU A 103 -1.35 -4.59 -2.08
CA LEU A 103 -2.53 -4.83 -2.90
C LEU A 103 -2.45 -6.16 -3.65
N THR A 104 -1.34 -6.39 -4.37
CA THR A 104 -1.14 -7.63 -5.15
C THR A 104 -1.11 -8.88 -4.27
N THR A 105 -0.47 -8.78 -3.10
CA THR A 105 -0.38 -9.90 -2.15
C THR A 105 -1.76 -10.28 -1.62
N VAL A 106 -2.55 -9.28 -1.17
CA VAL A 106 -3.91 -9.53 -0.66
C VAL A 106 -4.85 -9.99 -1.77
N ALA A 107 -4.76 -9.41 -2.97
CA ALA A 107 -5.56 -9.85 -4.11
C ALA A 107 -5.27 -11.29 -4.54
N GLY A 108 -4.06 -11.78 -4.33
CA GLY A 108 -3.64 -13.14 -4.71
C GLY A 108 -3.90 -14.21 -3.65
N ASP A 109 -4.36 -13.87 -2.46
CA ASP A 109 -4.54 -14.80 -1.35
C ASP A 109 -5.91 -14.65 -0.67
N PRO A 110 -6.84 -15.61 -0.87
CA PRO A 110 -8.17 -15.56 -0.24
C PRO A 110 -8.17 -15.52 1.30
N ALA A 111 -7.07 -15.92 1.92
CA ALA A 111 -6.92 -15.92 3.38
C ALA A 111 -6.24 -14.65 3.92
N ALA A 112 -5.78 -13.75 3.04
CA ALA A 112 -5.02 -12.58 3.44
C ALA A 112 -5.88 -11.46 4.02
N ILE A 113 -5.28 -10.77 4.99
CA ILE A 113 -5.71 -9.47 5.50
C ILE A 113 -4.52 -8.52 5.50
N GLY A 114 -4.73 -7.29 5.08
CA GLY A 114 -3.70 -6.24 5.04
C GLY A 114 -4.28 -4.85 5.25
N TYR A 115 -3.48 -3.83 5.06
CA TYR A 115 -3.90 -2.44 5.17
C TYR A 115 -3.18 -1.54 4.17
N ILE A 116 -3.89 -0.55 3.65
CA ILE A 116 -3.38 0.41 2.67
C ILE A 116 -3.94 1.82 2.91
N SER A 117 -3.39 2.81 2.21
CA SER A 117 -4.02 4.11 2.01
C SER A 117 -5.38 3.95 1.32
N LEU A 118 -6.42 4.61 1.84
CA LEU A 118 -7.76 4.60 1.25
C LEU A 118 -7.76 5.16 -0.18
N GLY A 119 -6.96 6.19 -0.46
CA GLY A 119 -6.81 6.75 -1.79
C GLY A 119 -6.15 5.80 -2.81
N SER A 120 -5.57 4.69 -2.35
CA SER A 120 -5.02 3.63 -3.22
C SER A 120 -5.96 2.44 -3.39
N LEU A 121 -7.13 2.44 -2.73
CA LEU A 121 -8.11 1.36 -2.83
C LEU A 121 -8.63 1.24 -4.26
N ASN A 122 -8.72 0.00 -4.74
CA ASN A 122 -9.24 -0.32 -6.06
C ASN A 122 -10.06 -1.63 -6.00
N ASP A 123 -10.62 -2.07 -7.11
CA ASP A 123 -11.50 -3.21 -7.26
C ASP A 123 -10.82 -4.59 -7.17
N THR A 124 -9.50 -4.64 -7.03
CA THR A 124 -8.76 -5.91 -6.86
C THR A 124 -8.84 -6.49 -5.46
N VAL A 125 -9.24 -5.68 -4.47
CA VAL A 125 -9.40 -6.07 -3.07
C VAL A 125 -10.67 -5.44 -2.49
N LYS A 126 -11.13 -5.97 -1.35
CA LYS A 126 -12.28 -5.47 -0.61
C LYS A 126 -11.84 -4.77 0.66
N ALA A 127 -12.29 -3.53 0.89
CA ALA A 127 -12.13 -2.85 2.17
C ALA A 127 -13.19 -3.35 3.17
N LEU A 128 -12.80 -3.52 4.43
CA LEU A 128 -13.69 -3.85 5.52
C LEU A 128 -14.27 -2.58 6.16
N ASP A 129 -15.52 -2.68 6.59
CA ASP A 129 -16.10 -1.71 7.52
C ASP A 129 -15.46 -1.90 8.90
N ILE A 130 -15.07 -0.83 9.57
CA ILE A 130 -14.50 -0.86 10.92
C ILE A 130 -15.48 -0.19 11.88
N ASP A 131 -15.84 -0.91 12.95
CA ASP A 131 -16.82 -0.45 13.95
C ASP A 131 -18.15 0.02 13.31
N GLY A 132 -18.55 -0.66 12.22
CA GLY A 132 -19.77 -0.35 11.47
C GLY A 132 -19.67 0.84 10.53
N ALA A 133 -18.49 1.43 10.37
CA ALA A 133 -18.25 2.53 9.44
C ALA A 133 -17.47 2.06 8.21
N ALA A 134 -18.01 2.34 7.02
CA ALA A 134 -17.33 2.03 5.76
C ALA A 134 -16.10 2.94 5.55
N ALA A 135 -15.01 2.35 5.04
CA ALA A 135 -13.80 3.06 4.68
C ALA A 135 -14.02 3.91 3.42
N THR A 136 -14.60 5.09 3.57
CA THR A 136 -14.85 6.04 2.48
C THR A 136 -14.33 7.44 2.82
N THR A 137 -13.94 8.22 1.81
CA THR A 137 -13.49 9.61 1.99
C THR A 137 -14.55 10.45 2.72
N ALA A 138 -15.84 10.23 2.44
CA ALA A 138 -16.95 10.93 3.09
C ALA A 138 -17.01 10.60 4.59
N ASN A 139 -16.87 9.31 4.98
CA ASN A 139 -16.89 8.90 6.38
C ASN A 139 -15.65 9.36 7.13
N VAL A 140 -14.48 9.39 6.48
CA VAL A 140 -13.25 9.97 7.05
C VAL A 140 -13.44 11.47 7.28
N LYS A 141 -13.95 12.20 6.29
CA LYS A 141 -14.18 13.66 6.40
C LYS A 141 -15.21 14.01 7.48
N SER A 142 -16.25 13.22 7.67
CA SER A 142 -17.26 13.44 8.72
C SER A 142 -16.82 12.97 10.11
N GLY A 143 -15.72 12.21 10.21
CA GLY A 143 -15.26 11.58 11.45
C GLY A 143 -16.02 10.29 11.82
N ALA A 144 -16.93 9.80 10.96
CA ALA A 144 -17.60 8.52 11.16
C ALA A 144 -16.61 7.33 11.05
N TYR A 145 -15.63 7.43 10.18
CA TYR A 145 -14.51 6.49 10.06
C TYR A 145 -13.26 7.12 10.68
N ALA A 146 -12.88 6.65 11.87
CA ALA A 146 -11.82 7.26 12.67
C ALA A 146 -10.39 6.86 12.26
N ILE A 147 -10.25 5.86 11.38
CA ILE A 147 -8.94 5.33 10.98
C ILE A 147 -8.34 6.20 9.88
N GLN A 148 -7.67 7.26 10.28
CA GLN A 148 -7.10 8.27 9.37
C GLN A 148 -5.75 8.79 9.87
N ARG A 149 -5.00 9.38 8.96
CA ARG A 149 -3.67 9.95 9.20
C ARG A 149 -3.39 11.15 8.32
N ASP A 150 -2.39 11.93 8.68
CA ASP A 150 -1.90 13.00 7.83
C ASP A 150 -0.89 12.49 6.80
N PHE A 151 -1.01 12.98 5.57
CA PHE A 151 0.06 12.94 4.59
C PHE A 151 0.88 14.22 4.71
N ASN A 152 2.16 14.05 4.91
CA ASN A 152 3.10 15.14 5.08
C ASN A 152 4.17 15.11 4.00
N ILE A 153 4.60 16.29 3.59
CA ILE A 153 5.91 16.48 2.99
C ILE A 153 6.81 17.18 4.01
N ALA A 154 8.10 17.06 3.82
CA ALA A 154 9.07 17.76 4.68
C ALA A 154 10.26 18.27 3.85
N THR A 155 10.83 19.36 4.29
CA THR A 155 12.01 19.98 3.67
C THR A 155 13.04 20.35 4.72
N MET A 156 14.29 20.49 4.29
CA MET A 156 15.28 21.25 5.06
C MET A 156 15.13 22.75 4.75
N PRO A 157 15.58 23.65 5.63
CA PRO A 157 15.67 25.08 5.31
C PRO A 157 16.58 25.33 4.10
N GLY A 158 16.19 26.30 3.24
CA GLY A 158 17.02 26.72 2.12
C GLY A 158 16.81 25.89 0.83
N ILE A 159 15.60 25.33 0.65
CA ILE A 159 15.21 24.69 -0.61
C ILE A 159 15.26 25.65 -1.80
N SER A 160 15.31 25.10 -3.01
CA SER A 160 15.30 25.91 -4.23
C SER A 160 13.97 26.66 -4.45
N ASP A 161 14.00 27.73 -5.22
CA ASP A 161 12.80 28.46 -5.66
C ASP A 161 11.83 27.52 -6.41
N ALA A 162 12.34 26.53 -7.14
CA ALA A 162 11.57 25.53 -7.85
C ALA A 162 10.80 24.61 -6.87
N ALA A 163 11.46 24.14 -5.81
CA ALA A 163 10.83 23.34 -4.77
C ALA A 163 9.77 24.16 -4.02
N GLN A 164 10.06 25.40 -3.69
CA GLN A 164 9.09 26.28 -3.04
C GLN A 164 7.87 26.57 -3.93
N ASP A 165 8.06 26.79 -5.23
CA ASP A 165 6.95 26.99 -6.18
C ASP A 165 6.04 25.76 -6.25
N PHE A 166 6.64 24.57 -6.29
CA PHE A 166 5.88 23.30 -6.27
C PHE A 166 5.10 23.11 -4.95
N ILE A 167 5.71 23.42 -3.81
CA ILE A 167 5.02 23.38 -2.50
C ILE A 167 3.87 24.38 -2.48
N ASN A 168 4.06 25.59 -3.01
CA ASN A 168 3.01 26.60 -3.12
C ASN A 168 1.86 26.11 -4.00
N PHE A 169 2.16 25.35 -5.08
CA PHE A 169 1.13 24.71 -5.91
C PHE A 169 0.36 23.66 -5.13
N ILE A 170 1.05 22.73 -4.44
CA ILE A 170 0.41 21.69 -3.63
C ILE A 170 -0.57 22.31 -2.62
N MET A 171 -0.18 23.39 -1.97
CA MET A 171 -0.97 24.07 -0.93
C MET A 171 -1.98 25.09 -1.48
N SER A 172 -2.03 25.30 -2.79
CA SER A 172 -2.98 26.19 -3.46
C SER A 172 -4.34 25.53 -3.64
N LYS A 173 -5.35 26.35 -4.05
CA LYS A 173 -6.69 25.87 -4.40
C LYS A 173 -6.64 24.77 -5.47
N GLU A 174 -5.80 24.93 -6.49
CA GLU A 174 -5.65 23.97 -7.59
C GLU A 174 -5.02 22.66 -7.11
N GLY A 175 -3.96 22.73 -6.31
CA GLY A 175 -3.33 21.56 -5.74
C GLY A 175 -4.22 20.81 -4.75
N GLN A 176 -4.92 21.52 -3.86
CA GLN A 176 -5.87 20.92 -2.94
C GLN A 176 -7.06 20.28 -3.65
N LYS A 177 -7.51 20.88 -4.78
CA LYS A 177 -8.51 20.23 -5.63
C LYS A 177 -8.01 18.93 -6.26
N VAL A 178 -6.76 18.84 -6.70
CA VAL A 178 -6.17 17.58 -7.20
C VAL A 178 -6.22 16.51 -6.10
N ILE A 179 -5.93 16.88 -4.84
CA ILE A 179 -6.01 15.99 -3.69
C ILE A 179 -7.44 15.45 -3.52
N GLU A 180 -8.46 16.31 -3.54
CA GLU A 180 -9.86 15.90 -3.39
C GLU A 180 -10.35 15.05 -4.58
N ASP A 181 -9.99 15.40 -5.80
CA ASP A 181 -10.36 14.66 -7.02
C ASP A 181 -9.76 13.25 -7.06
N ASN A 182 -8.71 12.99 -6.25
CA ASN A 182 -8.07 11.68 -6.11
C ASN A 182 -8.40 10.97 -4.78
N HIS A 183 -9.57 11.28 -4.18
CA HIS A 183 -10.14 10.60 -3.02
C HIS A 183 -9.41 10.81 -1.70
N TYR A 184 -8.61 11.86 -1.59
CA TYR A 184 -8.04 12.32 -0.32
C TYR A 184 -8.81 13.52 0.21
N ILE A 185 -8.53 13.94 1.44
CA ILE A 185 -9.14 15.11 2.05
C ILE A 185 -8.12 16.25 2.03
N ALA A 186 -8.54 17.41 1.54
CA ALA A 186 -7.70 18.60 1.50
C ALA A 186 -7.21 19.00 2.91
N ALA A 187 -5.93 19.35 3.02
CA ALA A 187 -5.38 19.91 4.26
C ALA A 187 -5.81 21.36 4.49
N ASN A 188 -6.21 22.08 3.41
CA ASN A 188 -6.65 23.46 3.47
C ASN A 188 -7.82 23.71 2.51
N GLU A 189 -9.04 23.69 3.05
CA GLU A 189 -10.27 23.93 2.27
C GLU A 189 -10.42 25.40 1.78
N ASN A 190 -9.69 26.34 2.39
CA ASN A 190 -9.72 27.77 2.04
C ASN A 190 -8.43 28.24 1.37
N ALA A 191 -7.76 27.36 0.62
CA ALA A 191 -6.52 27.68 -0.05
C ALA A 191 -6.69 28.78 -1.11
N ALA A 192 -5.72 29.69 -1.18
CA ALA A 192 -5.67 30.72 -2.20
C ALA A 192 -5.34 30.12 -3.58
N PRO A 193 -5.77 30.77 -4.69
CA PRO A 193 -5.35 30.37 -6.03
C PRO A 193 -3.83 30.36 -6.18
N PHE A 194 -3.32 29.41 -6.97
CA PHE A 194 -1.89 29.31 -7.26
C PHE A 194 -1.37 30.53 -8.00
N LYS A 195 -0.21 30.97 -7.61
CA LYS A 195 0.57 31.99 -8.31
C LYS A 195 2.01 31.51 -8.41
N THR A 196 2.43 31.14 -9.62
CA THR A 196 3.81 30.75 -9.86
C THR A 196 4.78 31.91 -9.65
N ASN A 197 5.96 31.61 -9.12
CA ASN A 197 7.10 32.51 -9.07
C ASN A 197 7.94 32.47 -10.35
N ASN A 198 7.53 31.67 -11.36
CA ASN A 198 8.24 31.41 -12.61
C ASN A 198 9.61 30.75 -12.41
N ALA A 199 9.80 30.02 -11.35
CA ALA A 199 11.01 29.24 -11.09
C ALA A 199 11.25 28.24 -12.23
N SER A 200 12.49 27.83 -12.36
CA SER A 200 12.92 26.79 -13.30
C SER A 200 13.94 25.88 -12.62
N GLY A 201 14.07 24.64 -13.12
CA GLY A 201 15.04 23.69 -12.59
C GLY A 201 14.47 22.30 -12.38
N LYS A 202 15.20 21.50 -11.60
CA LYS A 202 14.82 20.13 -11.26
C LYS A 202 14.68 20.01 -9.75
N VAL A 203 13.60 19.39 -9.30
CA VAL A 203 13.31 19.06 -7.90
C VAL A 203 13.20 17.55 -7.75
N VAL A 204 13.85 16.96 -6.76
CA VAL A 204 13.73 15.55 -6.43
C VAL A 204 12.85 15.42 -5.19
N VAL A 205 11.75 14.69 -5.35
CA VAL A 205 10.76 14.41 -4.31
C VAL A 205 10.80 12.92 -4.02
N GLY A 206 10.81 12.49 -2.77
CA GLY A 206 10.85 11.05 -2.53
C GLY A 206 10.36 10.62 -1.16
N GLY A 207 10.12 9.31 -1.02
CA GLY A 207 9.67 8.69 0.21
C GLY A 207 8.42 7.84 0.06
N SER A 208 7.46 8.00 0.97
CA SER A 208 6.30 7.13 1.16
C SER A 208 5.59 6.67 -0.10
N SER A 209 5.55 5.36 -0.34
CA SER A 209 4.79 4.73 -1.43
C SER A 209 3.27 4.93 -1.34
N SER A 210 2.74 5.33 -0.18
CA SER A 210 1.33 5.68 -0.02
C SER A 210 1.02 7.11 -0.47
N VAL A 211 2.03 8.01 -0.40
CA VAL A 211 1.90 9.40 -0.86
C VAL A 211 2.18 9.52 -2.36
N SER A 212 3.01 8.62 -2.91
CA SER A 212 3.42 8.67 -4.32
C SER A 212 2.26 8.80 -5.32
N PRO A 213 1.13 8.06 -5.20
CA PRO A 213 0.03 8.18 -6.17
C PRO A 213 -0.57 9.57 -6.27
N VAL A 214 -0.82 10.24 -5.14
CA VAL A 214 -1.33 11.61 -5.16
C VAL A 214 -0.25 12.61 -5.57
N MET A 215 1.00 12.36 -5.22
CA MET A 215 2.14 13.21 -5.64
C MET A 215 2.31 13.19 -7.16
N GLU A 216 2.16 12.04 -7.82
CA GLU A 216 2.18 11.93 -9.28
C GLU A 216 1.09 12.79 -9.93
N LYS A 217 -0.12 12.81 -9.36
CA LYS A 217 -1.22 13.66 -9.84
C LYS A 217 -0.95 15.15 -9.64
N LEU A 218 -0.35 15.50 -8.51
CA LEU A 218 0.07 16.87 -8.24
C LEU A 218 1.16 17.33 -9.22
N VAL A 219 2.13 16.48 -9.52
CA VAL A 219 3.20 16.76 -10.51
C VAL A 219 2.62 16.91 -11.91
N GLU A 220 1.69 16.04 -12.32
CA GLU A 220 1.00 16.12 -13.62
C GLU A 220 0.28 17.47 -13.78
N ALA A 221 -0.48 17.87 -12.76
CA ALA A 221 -1.20 19.13 -12.76
C ALA A 221 -0.26 20.35 -12.71
N TYR A 222 0.78 20.30 -11.86
CA TYR A 222 1.77 21.37 -11.74
C TYR A 222 2.55 21.62 -13.01
N LYS A 223 2.88 20.58 -13.79
CA LYS A 223 3.56 20.72 -15.09
C LYS A 223 2.78 21.61 -16.06
N THR A 224 1.45 21.66 -15.96
CA THR A 224 0.62 22.58 -16.76
C THR A 224 0.73 24.02 -16.25
N ALA A 225 0.87 24.21 -14.95
CA ALA A 225 0.95 25.52 -14.31
C ALA A 225 2.35 26.14 -14.41
N ASN A 226 3.41 25.32 -14.34
CA ASN A 226 4.81 25.74 -14.51
C ASN A 226 5.62 24.68 -15.28
N PRO A 227 5.71 24.75 -16.62
CA PRO A 227 6.43 23.76 -17.43
C PRO A 227 7.97 23.86 -17.33
N ASN A 228 8.50 24.91 -16.68
CA ASN A 228 9.94 25.14 -16.57
C ASN A 228 10.59 24.36 -15.43
N VAL A 229 9.79 23.74 -14.55
CA VAL A 229 10.26 22.89 -13.45
C VAL A 229 10.02 21.43 -13.80
N THR A 230 11.05 20.61 -13.59
CA THR A 230 10.97 19.15 -13.70
C THR A 230 10.94 18.55 -12.30
N ILE A 231 9.88 17.82 -11.98
CA ILE A 231 9.78 17.08 -10.71
C ILE A 231 10.09 15.60 -10.98
N GLU A 232 11.06 15.04 -10.24
CA GLU A 232 11.38 13.61 -10.23
C GLU A 232 10.89 12.98 -8.93
N ILE A 233 10.09 11.90 -9.03
CA ILE A 233 9.58 11.19 -7.85
C ILE A 233 10.38 9.90 -7.64
N GLN A 234 10.85 9.69 -6.40
CA GLN A 234 11.56 8.48 -5.97
C GLN A 234 10.77 7.79 -4.86
N THR A 235 10.05 6.72 -5.21
CA THR A 235 9.21 6.00 -4.27
C THR A 235 10.03 5.06 -3.38
N SER A 236 9.83 5.16 -2.06
CA SER A 236 10.42 4.31 -1.03
C SER A 236 9.45 4.22 0.18
N ASP A 237 9.97 4.23 1.39
CA ASP A 237 9.19 4.38 2.61
C ASP A 237 9.37 5.78 3.24
N SER A 238 8.57 6.07 4.29
CA SER A 238 8.60 7.38 4.94
C SER A 238 9.91 7.67 5.65
N SER A 239 10.55 6.66 6.25
CA SER A 239 11.80 6.86 7.01
C SER A 239 12.97 7.14 6.07
N VAL A 240 13.02 6.42 4.93
CA VAL A 240 13.99 6.70 3.86
C VAL A 240 13.76 8.08 3.26
N GLY A 241 12.50 8.47 3.01
CA GLY A 241 12.18 9.82 2.54
C GLY A 241 12.71 10.90 3.47
N MET A 242 12.46 10.76 4.76
CA MET A 242 12.92 11.74 5.76
C MET A 242 14.45 11.77 5.90
N SER A 243 15.12 10.61 5.97
CA SER A 243 16.59 10.56 6.08
C SER A 243 17.28 11.14 4.85
N SER A 244 16.81 10.81 3.65
CA SER A 244 17.37 11.35 2.39
C SER A 244 17.14 12.86 2.24
N THR A 245 16.06 13.39 2.82
CA THR A 245 15.85 14.86 2.86
C THR A 245 16.82 15.54 3.83
N ILE A 246 17.05 14.95 5.01
CA ILE A 246 18.05 15.44 5.97
C ILE A 246 19.45 15.43 5.34
N GLU A 247 19.78 14.42 4.56
CA GLU A 247 21.06 14.25 3.88
C GLU A 247 21.21 15.15 2.62
N GLY A 248 20.15 15.85 2.21
CA GLY A 248 20.14 16.72 1.03
C GLY A 248 20.09 15.98 -0.31
N VAL A 249 19.78 14.67 -0.30
CA VAL A 249 19.58 13.88 -1.53
C VAL A 249 18.22 14.22 -2.15
N LEU A 250 17.22 14.47 -1.31
CA LEU A 250 15.89 14.93 -1.71
C LEU A 250 15.69 16.38 -1.25
N GLU A 251 15.04 17.20 -2.06
CA GLU A 251 14.58 18.51 -1.62
C GLU A 251 13.26 18.45 -0.86
N ILE A 252 12.40 17.47 -1.22
CA ILE A 252 11.10 17.26 -0.59
C ILE A 252 10.97 15.78 -0.24
N GLY A 253 10.85 15.49 1.05
CA GLY A 253 10.56 14.15 1.55
C GLY A 253 9.06 13.93 1.71
N MET A 254 8.58 12.71 1.48
CA MET A 254 7.17 12.32 1.64
C MET A 254 6.99 11.37 2.83
N ALA A 255 6.04 11.64 3.71
CA ALA A 255 5.69 10.75 4.82
C ALA A 255 4.17 10.57 4.96
N SER A 256 3.73 9.33 5.19
CA SER A 256 2.34 8.97 5.46
C SER A 256 2.09 8.76 6.97
N ARG A 257 2.73 9.55 7.78
CA ARG A 257 2.65 9.67 9.24
C ARG A 257 3.13 11.04 9.69
N ALA A 258 2.90 11.39 10.94
CA ALA A 258 3.61 12.51 11.55
C ALA A 258 5.14 12.29 11.53
N LEU A 259 5.91 13.36 11.46
CA LEU A 259 7.36 13.28 11.58
C LEU A 259 7.73 12.91 13.02
N LYS A 260 8.76 12.10 13.18
CA LYS A 260 9.30 11.72 14.49
C LYS A 260 10.05 12.89 15.12
N ASP A 261 10.08 12.97 16.44
CA ASP A 261 10.87 13.98 17.16
C ASP A 261 12.35 13.97 16.75
N SER A 262 12.89 12.78 16.47
CA SER A 262 14.27 12.62 15.99
C SER A 262 14.49 13.16 14.57
N GLU A 263 13.44 13.28 13.75
CA GLU A 263 13.47 13.89 12.42
C GLU A 263 13.33 15.41 12.52
N LEU A 264 12.39 15.87 13.34
CA LEU A 264 12.19 17.30 13.63
C LEU A 264 13.43 17.94 14.26
N SER A 265 14.08 17.27 15.22
CA SER A 265 15.29 17.75 15.87
C SER A 265 16.49 17.88 14.93
N LYS A 266 16.47 17.24 13.76
CA LYS A 266 17.47 17.40 12.71
C LYS A 266 17.15 18.52 11.72
N GLY A 267 16.08 19.27 11.94
CA GLY A 267 15.74 20.48 11.18
C GLY A 267 14.72 20.29 10.08
N LEU A 268 14.09 19.11 9.96
CA LEU A 268 13.00 18.95 9.01
C LEU A 268 11.80 19.84 9.38
N VAL A 269 11.26 20.49 8.36
CA VAL A 269 10.05 21.34 8.47
C VAL A 269 8.90 20.57 7.81
N PRO A 270 7.92 20.09 8.59
CA PRO A 270 6.77 19.36 8.06
C PRO A 270 5.73 20.29 7.45
N ILE A 271 5.08 19.83 6.39
CA ILE A 271 3.93 20.48 5.78
C ILE A 271 2.87 19.39 5.52
N LYS A 272 1.73 19.49 6.22
CA LYS A 272 0.58 18.63 5.97
C LYS A 272 -0.05 19.01 4.63
N ILE A 273 -0.15 18.04 3.73
CA ILE A 273 -0.70 18.26 2.37
C ILE A 273 -2.10 17.66 2.19
N ALA A 274 -2.42 16.59 2.91
CA ALA A 274 -3.71 15.90 2.82
C ALA A 274 -4.00 15.14 4.12
N ILE A 275 -5.27 14.71 4.29
CA ILE A 275 -5.67 13.66 5.22
C ILE A 275 -6.05 12.44 4.39
N ASP A 276 -5.60 11.26 4.81
CA ASP A 276 -5.82 9.97 4.18
C ASP A 276 -6.47 8.99 5.16
N GLY A 277 -7.54 8.32 4.72
CA GLY A 277 -8.07 7.16 5.43
C GLY A 277 -7.12 5.98 5.29
N LEU A 278 -7.10 5.10 6.30
CA LEU A 278 -6.37 3.86 6.24
C LEU A 278 -7.36 2.71 6.17
N ALA A 279 -7.41 1.99 5.04
CA ALA A 279 -8.35 0.90 4.81
C ALA A 279 -7.73 -0.44 5.22
N VAL A 280 -8.44 -1.23 6.01
CA VAL A 280 -8.17 -2.65 6.22
C VAL A 280 -8.76 -3.39 5.02
N ILE A 281 -7.97 -4.22 4.36
CA ILE A 281 -8.33 -4.88 3.11
C ILE A 281 -8.20 -6.40 3.21
N VAL A 282 -9.10 -7.07 2.50
CA VAL A 282 -9.07 -8.53 2.31
C VAL A 282 -9.25 -8.86 0.83
N ASN A 283 -9.01 -10.11 0.46
CA ASN A 283 -9.30 -10.62 -0.86
C ASN A 283 -10.81 -10.49 -1.17
N ASN A 284 -11.17 -10.29 -2.44
CA ASN A 284 -12.56 -10.15 -2.87
C ASN A 284 -13.42 -11.39 -2.57
N ASP A 285 -12.82 -12.59 -2.54
CA ASP A 285 -13.50 -13.85 -2.23
C ASP A 285 -13.72 -14.07 -0.72
N ASN A 286 -13.10 -13.25 0.14
CA ASN A 286 -13.30 -13.32 1.59
C ASN A 286 -14.75 -12.95 1.95
N GLN A 287 -15.40 -13.73 2.82
CA GLN A 287 -16.81 -13.52 3.18
C GLN A 287 -17.02 -12.44 4.25
N VAL A 288 -15.96 -12.07 4.99
CA VAL A 288 -16.03 -11.03 6.01
C VAL A 288 -16.12 -9.66 5.33
N SER A 289 -17.05 -8.81 5.81
CA SER A 289 -17.25 -7.45 5.29
C SER A 289 -17.09 -6.37 6.36
N SER A 290 -17.10 -6.75 7.64
CA SER A 290 -16.99 -5.82 8.78
C SER A 290 -16.22 -6.47 9.92
N MET A 291 -15.46 -5.65 10.66
CA MET A 291 -14.76 -6.04 11.89
C MET A 291 -14.80 -4.91 12.91
N SER A 292 -14.65 -5.26 14.19
CA SER A 292 -14.31 -4.24 15.18
C SER A 292 -12.81 -3.91 15.14
N LYS A 293 -12.45 -2.76 15.69
CA LYS A 293 -11.06 -2.36 15.87
C LYS A 293 -10.26 -3.40 16.68
N GLU A 294 -10.88 -3.99 17.71
CA GLU A 294 -10.28 -5.01 18.57
C GLU A 294 -10.04 -6.33 17.82
N GLN A 295 -10.95 -6.73 16.91
CA GLN A 295 -10.74 -7.92 16.07
C GLN A 295 -9.55 -7.74 15.14
N VAL A 296 -9.44 -6.57 14.49
CA VAL A 296 -8.26 -6.25 13.67
C VAL A 296 -6.99 -6.25 14.51
N GLN A 297 -7.01 -5.64 15.70
CA GLN A 297 -5.89 -5.65 16.63
C GLN A 297 -5.46 -7.09 16.97
N GLY A 298 -6.40 -7.94 17.39
CA GLY A 298 -6.13 -9.33 17.78
C GLY A 298 -5.54 -10.17 16.64
N ILE A 299 -5.96 -9.92 15.40
CA ILE A 299 -5.38 -10.56 14.21
C ILE A 299 -3.91 -10.13 14.03
N PHE A 300 -3.65 -8.84 14.07
CA PHE A 300 -2.29 -8.34 13.83
C PHE A 300 -1.34 -8.58 15.01
N LEU A 301 -1.85 -8.80 16.21
CA LEU A 301 -1.09 -9.33 17.36
C LEU A 301 -0.84 -10.85 17.26
N GLY A 302 -1.54 -11.57 16.36
CA GLY A 302 -1.46 -13.02 16.21
C GLY A 302 -2.25 -13.79 17.27
N GLU A 303 -3.20 -13.15 17.93
CA GLU A 303 -4.12 -13.73 18.90
C GLU A 303 -5.30 -14.43 18.22
N ILE A 304 -5.84 -13.83 17.16
CA ILE A 304 -6.89 -14.38 16.29
C ILE A 304 -6.20 -14.92 15.03
N LYS A 305 -6.31 -16.23 14.79
CA LYS A 305 -5.54 -16.92 13.75
C LYS A 305 -6.37 -17.53 12.62
N ASN A 306 -7.66 -17.65 12.79
CA ASN A 306 -8.53 -18.26 11.78
C ASN A 306 -9.74 -17.39 11.50
N TRP A 307 -10.18 -17.38 10.25
CA TRP A 307 -11.38 -16.63 9.83
C TRP A 307 -12.65 -17.07 10.53
N VAL A 308 -12.72 -18.35 10.95
CA VAL A 308 -13.88 -18.89 11.71
C VAL A 308 -14.01 -18.26 13.11
N ASP A 309 -12.93 -17.70 13.66
CA ASP A 309 -12.91 -17.08 14.99
C ASP A 309 -13.47 -15.63 14.94
N ILE A 310 -13.72 -15.10 13.75
CA ILE A 310 -14.35 -13.79 13.55
C ILE A 310 -15.87 -13.98 13.68
N THR A 311 -16.38 -13.78 14.88
CA THR A 311 -17.83 -13.74 15.10
C THR A 311 -18.41 -12.39 14.67
N ALA A 312 -19.51 -12.46 13.91
CA ALA A 312 -20.27 -11.28 13.49
C ALA A 312 -20.83 -10.48 14.65
#